data_94d66b848b01925de847c9aee1562cc1
#
_entry.id   94d66b848b01925de847c9aee1562cc1
#
_cell.length_a   1.000
_cell.length_b   1.000
_cell.length_c   1.000
_cell.angle_alpha   90.00
_cell.angle_beta   90.00
_cell.angle_gamma   90.00
#
_symmetry.space_group_name_H-M   'P 1'
#
loop_
_entity.id
_entity.type
_entity.pdbx_description
1 polymer ?
#
loop_
_entity_poly.entity_id
_entity_poly.type
_entity_poly.pdbx_seq_one_letter_code
_entity_poly.pdbx_strand_id
1 'polypeptide(L)'
;LTNARSGNCSQNCAYCAQSCRSKADIETYKWVDDKKLYDDNEFVHDHHLARHCIGLSGMGFSDDEIRELADRIRVMKKQGTHLCCSIGFLTEKQALMLKEAGLDRINHNLNSSRSYYHNICTTHTFDQRVNNIKMLQRLGFEICSGGIIGMGESHADVVDMLLELREIAPQALPINFLLPIPGTPLEHTDTS
;
A
#
# COMPACT_ATOMS: atom_id res chain seq x y z
N LEU A 1 10.54 -6.97 -0.29
CA LEU A 1 9.86 -5.73 0.08
C LEU A 1 10.82 -4.81 0.81
N THR A 2 10.93 -3.56 0.36
CA THR A 2 11.67 -2.50 1.06
C THR A 2 10.68 -1.48 1.62
N ASN A 3 10.74 -1.23 2.93
CA ASN A 3 10.01 -0.13 3.54
C ASN A 3 10.79 1.17 3.26
N ALA A 4 10.39 1.91 2.24
CA ALA A 4 11.13 3.07 1.76
C ALA A 4 10.78 4.37 2.51
N ARG A 5 9.65 4.41 3.20
CA ARG A 5 9.24 5.50 4.10
C ARG A 5 8.51 4.91 5.30
N SER A 6 8.84 5.34 6.51
CA SER A 6 8.27 4.81 7.74
C SER A 6 7.78 5.91 8.68
N GLY A 7 6.67 5.64 9.36
CA GLY A 7 6.06 6.53 10.36
C GLY A 7 5.31 7.72 9.75
N ASN A 8 4.85 8.58 10.65
CA ASN A 8 4.26 9.89 10.34
C ASN A 8 3.08 9.88 9.33
N CYS A 9 2.32 8.78 9.23
CA CYS A 9 1.12 8.74 8.42
C CYS A 9 -0.01 9.53 9.10
N SER A 10 -0.60 10.49 8.42
CA SER A 10 -1.72 11.30 8.95
C SER A 10 -3.03 10.53 9.09
N GLN A 11 -3.09 9.29 8.63
CA GLN A 11 -4.31 8.48 8.62
C GLN A 11 -4.49 7.72 9.93
N ASN A 12 -5.74 7.41 10.27
CA ASN A 12 -6.11 6.78 11.53
C ASN A 12 -6.47 5.30 11.44
N CYS A 13 -5.92 4.59 10.45
CA CYS A 13 -6.17 3.16 10.26
C CYS A 13 -5.83 2.37 11.53
N ALA A 14 -6.83 1.66 12.08
CA ALA A 14 -6.76 1.05 13.40
C ALA A 14 -5.74 -0.11 13.50
N TYR A 15 -5.50 -0.82 12.39
CA TYR A 15 -4.57 -1.94 12.30
C TYR A 15 -3.10 -1.53 12.07
N CYS A 16 -2.84 -0.26 11.75
CA CYS A 16 -1.57 0.15 11.15
C CYS A 16 -0.64 0.81 12.18
N ALA A 17 0.55 0.24 12.36
CA ALA A 17 1.59 0.82 13.21
C ALA A 17 2.09 2.20 12.72
N GLN A 18 1.93 2.50 11.42
CA GLN A 18 2.31 3.79 10.82
C GLN A 18 1.28 4.90 11.04
N SER A 19 0.10 4.57 11.61
CA SER A 19 -1.05 5.45 11.79
C SER A 19 -0.76 6.57 12.79
N CYS A 20 -1.38 7.74 12.62
CA CYS A 20 -1.32 8.83 13.59
C CYS A 20 -1.93 8.48 14.97
N ARG A 21 -2.69 7.39 15.07
CA ARG A 21 -3.23 6.86 16.33
C ARG A 21 -2.36 5.81 16.98
N SER A 22 -1.36 5.28 16.26
CA SER A 22 -0.48 4.26 16.78
C SER A 22 0.50 4.84 17.79
N LYS A 23 0.73 4.09 18.88
CA LYS A 23 1.79 4.28 19.85
C LYS A 23 2.86 3.19 19.72
N ALA A 24 2.81 2.41 18.64
CA ALA A 24 3.78 1.36 18.37
C ALA A 24 5.19 1.95 18.26
N ASP A 25 6.15 1.25 18.87
CA ASP A 25 7.55 1.61 18.76
C ASP A 25 8.07 1.16 17.38
N ILE A 26 8.16 2.12 16.46
CA ILE A 26 8.64 1.91 15.10
C ILE A 26 9.70 2.94 14.74
N GLU A 27 10.70 2.52 13.99
CA GLU A 27 11.63 3.45 13.39
C GLU A 27 10.91 4.36 12.40
N THR A 28 11.22 5.67 12.43
CA THR A 28 10.60 6.66 11.55
C THR A 28 11.63 7.36 10.69
N TYR A 29 11.38 7.41 9.37
CA TYR A 29 12.24 8.10 8.39
C TYR A 29 11.43 8.55 7.18
N LYS A 30 11.86 9.66 6.56
CA LYS A 30 11.20 10.20 5.35
C LYS A 30 11.53 9.35 4.12
N TRP A 31 12.79 8.94 3.98
CA TRP A 31 13.27 8.03 2.94
C TRP A 31 14.31 7.09 3.53
N VAL A 32 14.28 5.84 3.13
CA VAL A 32 15.38 4.90 3.34
C VAL A 32 16.60 5.36 2.54
N ASP A 33 17.78 4.98 2.97
CA ASP A 33 19.01 5.22 2.21
C ASP A 33 18.88 4.64 0.78
N ASP A 34 19.24 5.44 -0.21
CA ASP A 34 19.19 5.06 -1.62
C ASP A 34 20.03 3.82 -1.91
N LYS A 35 21.20 3.69 -1.24
CA LYS A 35 22.03 2.50 -1.37
C LYS A 35 21.28 1.24 -0.97
N LYS A 36 20.60 1.27 0.19
CA LYS A 36 19.80 0.12 0.63
C LYS A 36 18.68 -0.20 -0.34
N LEU A 37 17.97 0.82 -0.86
CA LEU A 37 16.89 0.63 -1.81
C LEU A 37 17.38 -0.06 -3.10
N TYR A 38 18.53 0.36 -3.60
CA TYR A 38 19.12 -0.18 -4.83
C TYR A 38 19.75 -1.56 -4.62
N ASP A 39 20.43 -1.80 -3.48
CA ASP A 39 20.95 -3.13 -3.11
C ASP A 39 19.79 -4.15 -3.00
N ASP A 40 18.66 -3.76 -2.37
CA ASP A 40 17.46 -4.61 -2.28
C ASP A 40 16.88 -4.90 -3.69
N ASN A 41 16.95 -3.93 -4.62
CA ASN A 41 16.50 -4.13 -5.99
C ASN A 41 17.43 -5.07 -6.77
N GLU A 42 18.75 -4.93 -6.61
CA GLU A 42 19.74 -5.82 -7.18
C GLU A 42 19.56 -7.25 -6.65
N PHE A 43 19.35 -7.41 -5.34
CA PHE A 43 19.02 -8.71 -4.75
C PHE A 43 17.78 -9.36 -5.41
N VAL A 44 16.71 -8.59 -5.63
CA VAL A 44 15.50 -9.09 -6.31
C VAL A 44 15.81 -9.55 -7.74
N HIS A 45 16.64 -8.78 -8.47
CA HIS A 45 17.06 -9.10 -9.83
C HIS A 45 17.91 -10.37 -9.87
N ASP A 46 18.96 -10.45 -9.06
CA ASP A 46 19.94 -11.53 -9.07
C ASP A 46 19.35 -12.87 -8.61
N HIS A 47 18.36 -12.82 -7.72
CA HIS A 47 17.65 -14.01 -7.26
C HIS A 47 16.41 -14.34 -8.11
N HIS A 48 16.23 -13.67 -9.26
CA HIS A 48 15.10 -13.88 -10.17
C HIS A 48 13.74 -13.83 -9.49
N LEU A 49 13.60 -12.97 -8.47
CA LEU A 49 12.31 -12.78 -7.82
C LEU A 49 11.34 -12.01 -8.74
N ALA A 50 10.09 -12.38 -8.66
CA ALA A 50 9.07 -11.88 -9.59
C ALA A 50 8.92 -10.35 -9.58
N ARG A 51 9.19 -9.69 -8.42
CA ARG A 51 8.93 -8.26 -8.27
C ARG A 51 9.59 -7.68 -7.01
N HIS A 52 10.10 -6.45 -7.14
CA HIS A 52 10.48 -5.64 -5.98
C HIS A 52 9.29 -4.80 -5.52
N CYS A 53 8.86 -4.97 -4.27
CA CYS A 53 7.79 -4.18 -3.66
C CYS A 53 8.39 -3.08 -2.79
N ILE A 54 7.91 -1.84 -2.96
CA ILE A 54 8.35 -0.64 -2.24
C ILE A 54 7.19 -0.15 -1.39
N GLY A 55 7.34 -0.14 -0.07
CA GLY A 55 6.33 0.35 0.87
C GLY A 55 6.60 1.79 1.29
N LEU A 56 5.57 2.63 1.26
CA LEU A 56 5.64 4.00 1.73
C LEU A 56 4.50 4.30 2.72
N SER A 57 4.86 4.74 3.91
CA SER A 57 3.88 5.31 4.83
C SER A 57 3.38 6.66 4.31
N GLY A 58 2.11 6.96 4.54
CA GLY A 58 1.50 8.22 4.14
C GLY A 58 0.27 8.02 3.26
N MET A 59 -0.55 9.07 3.18
CA MET A 59 -1.78 9.02 2.40
C MET A 59 -1.70 9.88 1.13
N GLY A 60 -1.00 10.99 1.18
CA GLY A 60 -0.78 11.89 0.07
C GLY A 60 0.68 12.34 0.04
N PHE A 61 1.17 12.63 -1.14
CA PHE A 61 2.52 13.04 -1.39
C PHE A 61 2.51 14.34 -2.20
N SER A 62 3.48 15.21 -1.98
CA SER A 62 3.70 16.37 -2.84
C SER A 62 4.21 15.93 -4.23
N ASP A 63 4.05 16.78 -5.22
CA ASP A 63 4.57 16.50 -6.56
C ASP A 63 6.10 16.34 -6.55
N ASP A 64 6.80 17.03 -5.64
CA ASP A 64 8.26 16.88 -5.49
C ASP A 64 8.63 15.51 -4.90
N GLU A 65 7.93 15.03 -3.88
CA GLU A 65 8.12 13.68 -3.34
C GLU A 65 7.84 12.59 -4.38
N ILE A 66 6.85 12.81 -5.25
CA ILE A 66 6.56 11.88 -6.35
C ILE A 66 7.66 11.92 -7.41
N ARG A 67 8.26 13.10 -7.70
CA ARG A 67 9.43 13.19 -8.59
C ARG A 67 10.63 12.46 -8.00
N GLU A 68 10.92 12.65 -6.71
CA GLU A 68 11.98 11.92 -6.02
C GLU A 68 11.79 10.40 -6.11
N LEU A 69 10.55 9.92 -5.95
CA LEU A 69 10.23 8.49 -6.11
C LEU A 69 10.38 8.04 -7.57
N ALA A 70 9.91 8.84 -8.52
CA ALA A 70 10.03 8.55 -9.95
C ALA A 70 11.50 8.41 -10.39
N ASP A 71 12.40 9.25 -9.87
CA ASP A 71 13.84 9.18 -10.16
C ASP A 71 14.45 7.87 -9.63
N ARG A 72 14.11 7.46 -8.41
CA ARG A 72 14.51 6.16 -7.85
C ARG A 72 13.98 4.98 -8.66
N ILE A 73 12.72 5.05 -9.11
CA ILE A 73 12.11 4.03 -9.96
C ILE A 73 12.90 3.92 -11.29
N ARG A 74 13.23 5.05 -11.94
CA ARG A 74 14.02 5.03 -13.19
C ARG A 74 15.37 4.36 -13.01
N VAL A 75 16.04 4.55 -11.88
CA VAL A 75 17.31 3.89 -11.59
C VAL A 75 17.12 2.38 -11.48
N MET A 76 16.15 1.94 -10.67
CA MET A 76 15.86 0.51 -10.45
C MET A 76 15.39 -0.20 -11.73
N LYS A 77 14.64 0.49 -12.58
CA LYS A 77 14.16 -0.06 -13.87
C LYS A 77 15.27 -0.36 -14.87
N LYS A 78 16.45 0.26 -14.74
CA LYS A 78 17.62 -0.05 -15.61
C LYS A 78 18.07 -1.51 -15.48
N GLN A 79 17.82 -2.15 -14.36
CA GLN A 79 18.11 -3.56 -14.13
C GLN A 79 17.03 -4.52 -14.70
N GLY A 80 15.93 -3.99 -15.23
CA GLY A 80 14.82 -4.79 -15.75
C GLY A 80 13.87 -5.34 -14.69
N THR A 81 14.04 -4.99 -13.41
CA THR A 81 13.19 -5.46 -12.31
C THR A 81 11.76 -4.96 -12.46
N HIS A 82 10.78 -5.83 -12.25
CA HIS A 82 9.38 -5.42 -12.10
C HIS A 82 9.16 -4.76 -10.74
N LEU A 83 8.53 -3.58 -10.72
CA LEU A 83 8.35 -2.78 -9.53
C LEU A 83 6.88 -2.68 -9.13
N CYS A 84 6.63 -2.84 -7.83
CA CYS A 84 5.33 -2.58 -7.19
C CYS A 84 5.51 -1.52 -6.11
N CYS A 85 4.59 -0.56 -6.02
CA CYS A 85 4.64 0.45 -4.98
C CYS A 85 3.36 0.41 -4.14
N SER A 86 3.52 0.26 -2.81
CA SER A 86 2.45 0.48 -1.85
C SER A 86 2.51 1.93 -1.42
N ILE A 87 1.58 2.72 -1.93
CA ILE A 87 1.53 4.17 -1.76
C ILE A 87 0.09 4.61 -1.47
N GLY A 88 -0.09 5.75 -0.83
CA GLY A 88 -1.42 6.31 -0.56
C GLY A 88 -2.19 6.72 -1.82
N PHE A 89 -3.05 7.72 -1.69
CA PHE A 89 -3.78 8.24 -2.85
C PHE A 89 -2.85 9.03 -3.78
N LEU A 90 -3.06 8.82 -5.08
CA LEU A 90 -2.39 9.56 -6.13
C LEU A 90 -3.41 10.40 -6.91
N THR A 91 -3.02 11.58 -7.31
CA THR A 91 -3.69 12.29 -8.39
C THR A 91 -3.34 11.65 -9.73
N GLU A 92 -4.14 11.87 -10.77
CA GLU A 92 -3.88 11.37 -12.11
C GLU A 92 -2.51 11.83 -12.63
N LYS A 93 -2.15 13.10 -12.41
CA LYS A 93 -0.84 13.66 -12.76
C LYS A 93 0.32 12.92 -12.09
N GLN A 94 0.19 12.63 -10.79
CA GLN A 94 1.20 11.91 -10.01
C GLN A 94 1.34 10.46 -10.48
N ALA A 95 0.20 9.81 -10.74
CA ALA A 95 0.20 8.45 -11.27
C ALA A 95 0.90 8.39 -12.64
N LEU A 96 0.63 9.33 -13.54
CA LEU A 96 1.30 9.40 -14.84
C LEU A 96 2.82 9.59 -14.69
N MET A 97 3.30 10.44 -13.77
CA MET A 97 4.74 10.59 -13.51
C MET A 97 5.40 9.28 -13.11
N LEU A 98 4.74 8.48 -12.24
CA LEU A 98 5.24 7.16 -11.82
C LEU A 98 5.17 6.14 -12.96
N LYS A 99 4.13 6.20 -13.80
CA LYS A 99 3.98 5.34 -14.99
C LYS A 99 5.11 5.59 -15.99
N GLU A 100 5.38 6.86 -16.30
CA GLU A 100 6.47 7.28 -17.19
C GLU A 100 7.86 6.90 -16.63
N ALA A 101 8.01 6.86 -15.31
CA ALA A 101 9.23 6.37 -14.66
C ALA A 101 9.42 4.85 -14.78
N GLY A 102 8.37 4.11 -15.20
CA GLY A 102 8.39 2.67 -15.40
C GLY A 102 7.79 1.85 -14.26
N LEU A 103 7.03 2.45 -13.32
CA LEU A 103 6.33 1.67 -12.30
C LEU A 103 5.27 0.78 -12.93
N ASP A 104 5.33 -0.52 -12.64
CA ASP A 104 4.45 -1.53 -13.25
C ASP A 104 3.14 -1.68 -12.47
N ARG A 105 3.20 -1.78 -11.14
CA ARG A 105 2.07 -2.12 -10.27
C ARG A 105 1.93 -1.16 -9.10
N ILE A 106 0.69 -0.90 -8.72
CA ILE A 106 0.38 -0.19 -7.47
C ILE A 106 -0.38 -1.12 -6.53
N ASN A 107 0.07 -1.18 -5.28
CA ASN A 107 -0.66 -1.80 -4.19
C ASN A 107 -1.56 -0.75 -3.53
N HIS A 108 -2.87 -0.99 -3.57
CA HIS A 108 -3.88 -0.13 -2.96
C HIS A 108 -5.03 -1.00 -2.43
N ASN A 109 -4.86 -1.53 -1.22
CA ASN A 109 -5.78 -2.49 -0.63
C ASN A 109 -7.12 -1.87 -0.25
N LEU A 110 -8.22 -2.62 -0.37
CA LEU A 110 -9.51 -2.27 0.22
C LEU A 110 -9.46 -2.38 1.75
N ASN A 111 -8.75 -3.37 2.25
CA ASN A 111 -8.58 -3.74 3.66
C ASN A 111 -9.80 -4.38 4.32
N SER A 112 -11.04 -3.91 4.06
CA SER A 112 -12.27 -4.45 4.64
C SER A 112 -13.46 -4.23 3.69
N SER A 113 -14.68 -4.57 4.13
CA SER A 113 -15.92 -4.27 3.41
C SER A 113 -16.27 -2.78 3.46
N ARG A 114 -17.16 -2.35 2.55
CA ARG A 114 -17.72 -0.99 2.54
C ARG A 114 -18.47 -0.67 3.83
N SER A 115 -19.28 -1.60 4.32
CA SER A 115 -20.09 -1.46 5.54
C SER A 115 -19.23 -1.35 6.79
N TYR A 116 -18.17 -2.14 6.89
CA TYR A 116 -17.30 -2.19 8.07
C TYR A 116 -16.20 -1.14 8.06
N TYR A 117 -15.92 -0.51 6.93
CA TYR A 117 -14.77 0.35 6.72
C TYR A 117 -14.60 1.48 7.74
N HIS A 118 -15.71 2.09 8.16
CA HIS A 118 -15.70 3.19 9.13
C HIS A 118 -15.21 2.77 10.53
N ASN A 119 -15.27 1.47 10.86
CA ASN A 119 -14.75 0.95 12.13
C ASN A 119 -13.20 0.90 12.14
N ILE A 120 -12.58 0.76 10.96
CA ILE A 120 -11.14 0.64 10.84
C ILE A 120 -10.46 1.95 10.42
N CYS A 121 -11.17 2.86 9.75
CA CYS A 121 -10.62 4.13 9.29
C CYS A 121 -11.73 5.17 9.07
N THR A 122 -11.50 6.40 9.55
CA THR A 122 -12.45 7.53 9.36
C THR A 122 -11.81 8.73 8.66
N THR A 123 -10.52 8.70 8.35
CA THR A 123 -9.81 9.79 7.66
C THR A 123 -9.88 9.70 6.14
N HIS A 124 -10.34 8.58 5.63
CA HIS A 124 -10.71 8.37 4.22
C HIS A 124 -11.76 7.27 4.12
N THR A 125 -12.44 7.20 2.98
CA THR A 125 -13.57 6.29 2.77
C THR A 125 -13.18 5.10 1.89
N PHE A 126 -13.98 4.05 1.96
CA PHE A 126 -13.93 2.91 1.04
C PHE A 126 -14.05 3.36 -0.42
N ASP A 127 -15.02 4.24 -0.71
CA ASP A 127 -15.25 4.73 -2.08
C ASP A 127 -14.07 5.52 -2.63
N GLN A 128 -13.38 6.30 -1.80
CA GLN A 128 -12.15 6.97 -2.24
C GLN A 128 -11.09 5.96 -2.67
N ARG A 129 -10.94 4.81 -1.96
CA ARG A 129 -10.02 3.74 -2.39
C ARG A 129 -10.43 3.13 -3.71
N VAL A 130 -11.70 2.74 -3.85
CA VAL A 130 -12.21 2.15 -5.10
C VAL A 130 -12.04 3.10 -6.27
N ASN A 131 -12.36 4.38 -6.09
CA ASN A 131 -12.20 5.39 -7.15
C ASN A 131 -10.74 5.59 -7.55
N ASN A 132 -9.82 5.58 -6.59
CA ASN A 132 -8.38 5.69 -6.88
C ASN A 132 -7.88 4.46 -7.64
N ILE A 133 -8.29 3.25 -7.24
CA ILE A 133 -7.99 2.00 -7.96
C ILE A 133 -8.48 2.08 -9.41
N LYS A 134 -9.75 2.47 -9.63
CA LYS A 134 -10.32 2.58 -10.97
C LYS A 134 -9.58 3.61 -11.84
N MET A 135 -9.15 4.71 -11.26
CA MET A 135 -8.32 5.70 -11.94
C MET A 135 -6.97 5.09 -12.35
N LEU A 136 -6.30 4.40 -11.45
CA LEU A 136 -5.01 3.74 -11.72
C LEU A 136 -5.11 2.65 -12.80
N GLN A 137 -6.21 1.88 -12.80
CA GLN A 137 -6.49 0.89 -13.86
C GLN A 137 -6.66 1.55 -15.23
N ARG A 138 -7.40 2.67 -15.31
CA ARG A 138 -7.54 3.43 -16.58
C ARG A 138 -6.21 3.94 -17.11
N LEU A 139 -5.27 4.23 -16.23
CA LEU A 139 -3.90 4.64 -16.60
C LEU A 139 -2.98 3.45 -16.94
N GLY A 140 -3.53 2.22 -16.94
CA GLY A 140 -2.81 1.02 -17.36
C GLY A 140 -1.85 0.46 -16.31
N PHE A 141 -2.03 0.77 -15.03
CA PHE A 141 -1.31 0.07 -13.97
C PHE A 141 -1.87 -1.32 -13.71
N GLU A 142 -1.00 -2.27 -13.43
CA GLU A 142 -1.40 -3.46 -12.70
C GLU A 142 -1.80 -3.07 -11.26
N ILE A 143 -2.84 -3.71 -10.75
CA ILE A 143 -3.31 -3.48 -9.39
C ILE A 143 -3.02 -4.69 -8.50
N CYS A 144 -2.49 -4.40 -7.32
CA CYS A 144 -2.47 -5.29 -6.17
C CYS A 144 -3.47 -4.75 -5.16
N SER A 145 -4.56 -5.47 -4.90
CA SER A 145 -5.57 -5.03 -3.94
C SER A 145 -6.16 -6.23 -3.22
N GLY A 146 -6.32 -6.11 -1.92
CA GLY A 146 -6.81 -7.16 -1.06
C GLY A 146 -7.31 -6.62 0.28
N GLY A 147 -7.33 -7.48 1.28
CA GLY A 147 -7.88 -7.16 2.58
C GLY A 147 -7.15 -7.78 3.76
N ILE A 148 -7.63 -7.42 4.94
CA ILE A 148 -7.19 -7.96 6.22
C ILE A 148 -8.42 -8.56 6.89
N ILE A 149 -8.31 -9.81 7.32
CA ILE A 149 -9.36 -10.56 8.03
C ILE A 149 -8.99 -10.61 9.51
N GLY A 150 -10.01 -10.53 10.39
CA GLY A 150 -9.83 -10.62 11.84
C GLY A 150 -9.76 -9.28 12.55
N MET A 151 -10.22 -8.19 11.93
CA MET A 151 -10.29 -6.87 12.56
C MET A 151 -11.59 -6.63 13.34
N GLY A 152 -12.45 -7.66 13.49
CA GLY A 152 -13.76 -7.61 14.16
C GLY A 152 -14.95 -7.53 13.21
N GLU A 153 -14.71 -7.65 11.92
CA GLU A 153 -15.74 -7.74 10.88
C GLU A 153 -16.50 -9.07 10.94
N SER A 154 -17.70 -9.09 10.38
CA SER A 154 -18.48 -10.31 10.23
C SER A 154 -18.05 -11.13 9.00
N HIS A 155 -18.44 -12.42 8.93
CA HIS A 155 -18.27 -13.22 7.73
C HIS A 155 -18.95 -12.59 6.49
N ALA A 156 -20.09 -11.93 6.67
CA ALA A 156 -20.75 -11.22 5.59
C ALA A 156 -19.90 -10.07 5.06
N ASP A 157 -19.22 -9.32 5.94
CA ASP A 157 -18.27 -8.28 5.53
C ASP A 157 -17.09 -8.84 4.73
N VAL A 158 -16.57 -9.99 5.12
CA VAL A 158 -15.49 -10.66 4.35
C VAL A 158 -15.98 -11.03 2.95
N VAL A 159 -17.19 -11.59 2.84
CA VAL A 159 -17.80 -11.93 1.54
C VAL A 159 -18.00 -10.67 0.69
N ASP A 160 -18.54 -9.59 1.26
CA ASP A 160 -18.77 -8.32 0.55
C ASP A 160 -17.45 -7.71 0.04
N MET A 161 -16.39 -7.75 0.85
CA MET A 161 -15.06 -7.32 0.42
C MET A 161 -14.54 -8.15 -0.75
N LEU A 162 -14.69 -9.48 -0.70
CA LEU A 162 -14.26 -10.37 -1.78
C LEU A 162 -15.07 -10.16 -3.07
N LEU A 163 -16.37 -9.87 -2.96
CA LEU A 163 -17.21 -9.54 -4.11
C LEU A 163 -16.77 -8.22 -4.77
N GLU A 164 -16.45 -7.19 -3.99
CA GLU A 164 -15.92 -5.94 -4.54
C GLU A 164 -14.54 -6.16 -5.19
N LEU A 165 -13.66 -6.97 -4.58
CA LEU A 165 -12.36 -7.33 -5.17
C LEU A 165 -12.53 -8.11 -6.49
N ARG A 166 -13.54 -8.96 -6.60
CA ARG A 166 -13.86 -9.64 -7.86
C ARG A 166 -14.26 -8.65 -8.96
N GLU A 167 -15.05 -7.64 -8.63
CA GLU A 167 -15.43 -6.59 -9.59
C GLU A 167 -14.25 -5.70 -10.01
N ILE A 168 -13.32 -5.44 -9.08
CA ILE A 168 -12.06 -4.72 -9.37
C ILE A 168 -11.14 -5.55 -10.25
N ALA A 169 -11.15 -6.87 -10.11
CA ALA A 169 -10.30 -7.82 -10.84
C ALA A 169 -8.79 -7.44 -10.78
N PRO A 170 -8.18 -7.34 -9.59
CA PRO A 170 -6.77 -6.99 -9.46
C PRO A 170 -5.88 -8.12 -9.98
N GLN A 171 -4.68 -7.78 -10.50
CA GLN A 171 -3.68 -8.76 -10.94
C GLN A 171 -2.99 -9.50 -9.78
N ALA A 172 -3.07 -8.93 -8.57
CA ALA A 172 -2.64 -9.61 -7.34
C ALA A 172 -3.63 -9.32 -6.22
N LEU A 173 -4.00 -10.37 -5.48
CA LEU A 173 -5.01 -10.33 -4.43
C LEU A 173 -4.41 -10.87 -3.11
N PRO A 174 -3.74 -10.00 -2.30
CA PRO A 174 -3.26 -10.39 -0.99
C PRO A 174 -4.42 -10.45 0.01
N ILE A 175 -4.61 -11.58 0.64
CA ILE A 175 -5.48 -11.74 1.82
C ILE A 175 -4.58 -11.98 3.01
N ASN A 176 -4.63 -11.07 3.96
CA ASN A 176 -3.86 -11.12 5.19
C ASN A 176 -4.78 -11.40 6.38
N PHE A 177 -4.25 -12.03 7.40
CA PHE A 177 -4.90 -12.09 8.71
C PHE A 177 -4.32 -11.01 9.60
N LEU A 178 -5.15 -10.43 10.47
CA LEU A 178 -4.69 -9.43 11.42
C LEU A 178 -3.62 -10.05 12.32
N LEU A 179 -2.48 -9.40 12.38
CA LEU A 179 -1.50 -9.57 13.44
C LEU A 179 -1.61 -8.36 14.35
N PRO A 180 -2.18 -8.52 15.57
CA PRO A 180 -2.29 -7.42 16.51
C PRO A 180 -0.91 -6.87 16.87
N ILE A 181 -0.71 -5.57 16.66
CA ILE A 181 0.57 -4.90 16.94
C ILE A 181 0.40 -4.08 18.21
N PRO A 182 1.27 -4.26 19.24
CA PRO A 182 1.26 -3.45 20.46
C PRO A 182 1.31 -1.95 20.12
N GLY A 183 0.47 -1.17 20.81
CA GLY A 183 0.36 0.27 20.59
C GLY A 183 -0.59 0.68 19.45
N THR A 184 -1.19 -0.27 18.72
CA THR A 184 -2.26 0.04 17.76
C THR A 184 -3.65 -0.07 18.42
N PRO A 185 -4.70 0.59 17.88
CA PRO A 185 -6.07 0.42 18.39
C PRO A 185 -6.58 -1.03 18.40
N LEU A 186 -6.03 -1.91 17.57
CA LEU A 186 -6.42 -3.32 17.49
C LEU A 186 -5.46 -4.27 18.22
N GLU A 187 -4.60 -3.77 19.12
CA GLU A 187 -3.59 -4.60 19.84
C GLU A 187 -4.19 -5.73 20.69
N HIS A 188 -5.44 -5.59 21.12
CA HIS A 188 -6.15 -6.59 21.95
C HIS A 188 -7.26 -7.33 21.20
N THR A 189 -7.29 -7.25 19.87
CA THR A 189 -8.29 -7.95 19.07
C THR A 189 -8.06 -9.45 19.15
N ASP A 190 -9.11 -10.20 19.51
CA ASP A 190 -9.09 -11.66 19.47
C ASP A 190 -9.14 -12.11 18.01
N THR A 191 -8.14 -12.85 17.60
CA THR A 191 -7.99 -13.38 16.24
C THR A 191 -8.14 -14.89 16.17
N SER A 192 -8.63 -15.54 17.27
CA SER A 192 -8.87 -16.98 17.36
C SER A 192 -10.10 -17.45 16.56
#